data_613d54fb840dd9b0f6b435163237602b
#
_entry.id   613d54fb840dd9b0f6b435163237602b
#
_cell.length_a   1.000
_cell.length_b   1.000
_cell.length_c   1.000
_cell.angle_alpha   90.00
_cell.angle_beta   90.00
_cell.angle_gamma   90.00
#
_symmetry.space_group_name_H-M   'P 1'
#
loop_
_entity.id
_entity.type
_entity.pdbx_description
1 polymer ?
#
loop_
_entity_poly.entity_id
_entity_poly.type
_entity_poly.pdbx_seq_one_letter_code
_entity_poly.pdbx_strand_id
1 'polypeptide(L)'
;MNLDYKIDNNRFNARVSAIIYNKDKTQILLFKMKDRNFYMLPGGRIEVNEDSLSAVKREISEELGFDLEFTLCSIQENFLKLENTNIMQYCFCYKAIYDGKINDENFGCKDNNSQIFEWIDLNDLSNIIIKPSSTSKLIKDDRNDIKHIIEFE
;
A
#
# COMPACT_ATOMS: atom_id res chain seq x y z
N MET A 1 2.87 18.99 -3.93
CA MET A 1 3.80 18.44 -4.95
C MET A 1 4.35 17.13 -4.44
N ASN A 2 4.12 16.06 -5.18
CA ASN A 2 4.57 14.72 -4.81
C ASN A 2 6.10 14.58 -4.93
N LEU A 3 6.67 13.76 -4.04
CA LEU A 3 8.07 13.32 -4.17
C LEU A 3 8.15 12.28 -5.29
N ASP A 4 8.15 12.75 -6.51
CA ASP A 4 8.14 11.93 -7.72
C ASP A 4 8.87 12.71 -8.82
N TYR A 5 10.13 12.35 -9.04
CA TYR A 5 11.02 13.07 -9.94
C TYR A 5 11.54 12.14 -11.04
N LYS A 6 11.52 12.65 -12.26
CA LYS A 6 12.06 11.94 -13.41
C LYS A 6 13.14 12.79 -14.07
N ILE A 7 14.33 12.20 -14.23
CA ILE A 7 15.47 12.79 -14.96
C ILE A 7 15.91 11.74 -15.99
N ASP A 8 15.77 12.07 -17.27
CA ASP A 8 16.04 11.15 -18.39
C ASP A 8 15.23 9.84 -18.22
N ASN A 9 15.89 8.70 -18.20
CA ASN A 9 15.28 7.39 -18.02
C ASN A 9 15.26 6.92 -16.57
N ASN A 10 15.48 7.83 -15.62
CA ASN A 10 15.53 7.50 -14.20
C ASN A 10 14.41 8.24 -13.46
N ARG A 11 13.71 7.51 -12.63
CA ARG A 11 12.61 8.05 -11.81
C ARG A 11 12.83 7.67 -10.37
N PHE A 12 12.66 8.64 -9.47
CA PHE A 12 12.63 8.42 -8.04
C PHE A 12 11.29 8.84 -7.48
N ASN A 13 10.70 8.03 -6.61
CA ASN A 13 9.54 8.47 -5.84
C ASN A 13 9.55 7.88 -4.42
N ALA A 14 8.86 8.58 -3.52
CA ALA A 14 8.65 8.13 -2.16
C ALA A 14 7.15 7.89 -1.94
N ARG A 15 6.81 6.74 -1.34
CA ARG A 15 5.43 6.29 -1.14
C ARG A 15 5.18 5.86 0.29
N VAL A 16 3.91 5.82 0.61
CA VAL A 16 3.40 5.11 1.78
C VAL A 16 2.43 4.02 1.33
N SER A 17 2.34 2.97 2.11
CA SER A 17 1.34 1.92 1.96
C SER A 17 0.79 1.52 3.32
N ALA A 18 -0.39 0.93 3.32
CA ALA A 18 -1.07 0.54 4.55
C ALA A 18 -1.55 -0.91 4.48
N ILE A 19 -1.16 -1.69 5.48
CA ILE A 19 -1.70 -3.02 5.73
C ILE A 19 -2.85 -2.83 6.72
N ILE A 20 -4.10 -2.88 6.23
CA ILE A 20 -5.28 -2.62 7.01
C ILE A 20 -6.02 -3.94 7.24
N TYR A 21 -6.00 -4.40 8.49
CA TYR A 21 -6.74 -5.59 8.90
C TYR A 21 -8.16 -5.22 9.33
N ASN A 22 -9.09 -6.17 9.19
CA ASN A 22 -10.37 -6.06 9.86
C ASN A 22 -10.20 -6.27 11.38
N LYS A 23 -11.26 -6.10 12.16
CA LYS A 23 -11.22 -6.09 13.62
C LYS A 23 -10.62 -7.36 14.22
N ASP A 24 -10.97 -8.54 13.71
CA ASP A 24 -10.48 -9.82 14.21
C ASP A 24 -9.24 -10.35 13.46
N LYS A 25 -8.67 -9.55 12.57
CA LYS A 25 -7.48 -9.87 11.77
C LYS A 25 -7.62 -11.14 10.93
N THR A 26 -8.80 -11.37 10.41
CA THR A 26 -9.07 -12.47 9.47
C THR A 26 -9.02 -12.04 8.01
N GLN A 27 -9.14 -10.74 7.75
CA GLN A 27 -9.16 -10.18 6.41
C GLN A 27 -8.22 -8.99 6.30
N ILE A 28 -7.78 -8.74 5.08
CA ILE A 28 -6.91 -7.62 4.71
C ILE A 28 -7.56 -6.84 3.57
N LEU A 29 -7.40 -5.52 3.59
CA LEU A 29 -7.89 -4.67 2.51
C LEU A 29 -6.84 -4.51 1.43
N LEU A 30 -7.16 -4.95 0.23
CA LEU A 30 -6.33 -4.82 -0.95
C LEU A 30 -7.11 -4.14 -2.07
N PHE A 31 -6.40 -3.65 -3.07
CA PHE A 31 -7.06 -3.16 -4.27
C PHE A 31 -6.35 -3.70 -5.53
N LYS A 32 -7.07 -3.70 -6.61
CA LYS A 32 -6.51 -3.90 -7.94
C LYS A 32 -7.06 -2.86 -8.90
N MET A 33 -6.30 -2.58 -9.95
CA MET A 33 -6.79 -1.78 -11.07
C MET A 33 -7.64 -2.64 -11.97
N LYS A 34 -8.65 -2.07 -12.61
CA LYS A 34 -9.58 -2.80 -13.49
C LYS A 34 -8.89 -3.56 -14.61
N ASP A 35 -7.77 -3.05 -15.11
CA ASP A 35 -7.01 -3.62 -16.22
C ASP A 35 -5.81 -4.48 -15.79
N ARG A 36 -5.68 -4.76 -14.48
CA ARG A 36 -4.57 -5.53 -13.92
C ARG A 36 -5.07 -6.79 -13.22
N ASN A 37 -4.20 -7.80 -13.17
CA ASN A 37 -4.50 -9.09 -12.55
C ASN A 37 -3.79 -9.28 -11.20
N PHE A 38 -3.29 -8.23 -10.60
CA PHE A 38 -2.60 -8.28 -9.32
C PHE A 38 -3.17 -7.25 -8.35
N TYR A 39 -3.03 -7.56 -7.06
CA TYR A 39 -3.46 -6.70 -5.98
C TYR A 39 -2.29 -5.93 -5.38
N MET A 40 -2.59 -4.80 -4.77
CA MET A 40 -1.64 -3.95 -4.06
C MET A 40 -2.24 -3.44 -2.76
N LEU A 41 -1.38 -2.97 -1.86
CA LEU A 41 -1.81 -2.26 -0.66
C LEU A 41 -2.29 -0.86 -1.02
N PRO A 42 -3.35 -0.35 -0.35
CA PRO A 42 -3.71 1.06 -0.46
C PRO A 42 -2.56 1.96 -0.02
N GLY A 43 -2.49 3.14 -0.60
CA GLY A 43 -1.45 4.11 -0.30
C GLY A 43 -1.30 5.14 -1.40
N GLY A 44 -0.17 5.83 -1.40
CA GLY A 44 0.10 6.86 -2.40
C GLY A 44 1.46 7.51 -2.22
N ARG A 45 1.64 8.64 -2.90
CA ARG A 45 2.89 9.38 -2.89
C ARG A 45 3.00 10.29 -1.67
N ILE A 46 4.20 10.39 -1.12
CA ILE A 46 4.51 11.39 -0.10
C ILE A 46 4.68 12.75 -0.79
N GLU A 47 4.17 13.79 -0.18
CA GLU A 47 4.34 15.16 -0.68
C GLU A 47 5.59 15.81 -0.09
N VAL A 48 6.06 16.86 -0.76
CA VAL A 48 7.20 17.67 -0.26
C VAL A 48 6.87 18.22 1.12
N ASN A 49 7.80 18.09 2.05
CA ASN A 49 7.67 18.52 3.45
C ASN A 49 6.63 17.75 4.27
N GLU A 50 6.22 16.58 3.79
CA GLU A 50 5.29 15.69 4.50
C GLU A 50 6.05 14.49 5.05
N ASP A 51 5.86 14.16 6.33
CA ASP A 51 6.39 12.93 6.89
C ASP A 51 5.51 11.74 6.47
N SER A 52 6.07 10.53 6.58
CA SER A 52 5.37 9.33 6.10
C SER A 52 4.11 8.99 6.89
N LEU A 53 4.09 9.27 8.20
CA LEU A 53 2.87 9.04 9.01
C LEU A 53 1.74 9.97 8.58
N SER A 54 2.03 11.24 8.38
CA SER A 54 1.05 12.20 7.86
C SER A 54 0.57 11.80 6.46
N ALA A 55 1.48 11.32 5.63
CA ALA A 55 1.16 10.88 4.26
C ALA A 55 0.19 9.68 4.26
N VAL A 56 0.45 8.65 5.07
CA VAL A 56 -0.44 7.48 5.12
C VAL A 56 -1.82 7.85 5.66
N LYS A 57 -1.88 8.71 6.66
CA LYS A 57 -3.17 9.20 7.20
C LYS A 57 -3.95 9.95 6.12
N ARG A 58 -3.29 10.84 5.40
CA ARG A 58 -3.92 11.63 4.32
C ARG A 58 -4.40 10.72 3.19
N GLU A 59 -3.55 9.85 2.69
CA GLU A 59 -3.88 8.96 1.56
C GLU A 59 -5.05 8.02 1.91
N ILE A 60 -5.04 7.41 3.08
CA ILE A 60 -6.11 6.50 3.50
C ILE A 60 -7.41 7.27 3.74
N SER A 61 -7.34 8.48 4.28
CA SER A 61 -8.52 9.35 4.41
C SER A 61 -9.09 9.75 3.05
N GLU A 62 -8.24 10.12 2.09
CA GLU A 62 -8.66 10.50 0.75
C GLU A 62 -9.26 9.34 -0.04
N GLU A 63 -8.63 8.17 0.04
CA GLU A 63 -9.06 7.00 -0.75
C GLU A 63 -10.26 6.28 -0.13
N LEU A 64 -10.29 6.14 1.19
CA LEU A 64 -11.25 5.26 1.88
C LEU A 64 -12.12 5.98 2.90
N GLY A 65 -11.75 7.20 3.29
CA GLY A 65 -12.45 7.92 4.36
C GLY A 65 -12.20 7.37 5.75
N PHE A 66 -11.14 6.57 5.94
CA PHE A 66 -10.80 5.99 7.23
C PHE A 66 -9.88 6.91 8.02
N ASP A 67 -10.13 7.01 9.33
CA ASP A 67 -9.25 7.65 10.29
C ASP A 67 -8.78 6.59 11.28
N LEU A 68 -7.55 6.09 11.07
CA LEU A 68 -7.00 4.94 11.79
C LEU A 68 -5.71 5.30 12.50
N GLU A 69 -5.35 4.47 13.49
CA GLU A 69 -4.05 4.48 14.12
C GLU A 69 -3.07 3.63 13.32
N PHE A 70 -1.96 4.23 12.89
CA PHE A 70 -0.96 3.58 12.04
C PHE A 70 0.35 3.35 12.79
N THR A 71 0.93 2.15 12.60
CA THR A 71 2.24 1.77 13.17
C THR A 71 3.16 1.36 12.04
N LEU A 72 4.34 1.97 11.96
CA LEU A 72 5.33 1.64 10.93
C LEU A 72 5.79 0.19 11.08
N CYS A 73 5.74 -0.59 10.01
CA CYS A 73 6.13 -1.99 10.00
C CYS A 73 7.28 -2.30 9.03
N SER A 74 7.50 -1.49 8.02
CA SER A 74 8.65 -1.69 7.12
C SER A 74 9.04 -0.42 6.39
N ILE A 75 10.31 -0.38 6.00
CA ILE A 75 10.88 0.57 5.06
C ILE A 75 11.43 -0.24 3.89
N GLN A 76 10.98 0.08 2.68
CA GLN A 76 11.33 -0.69 1.49
C GLN A 76 12.08 0.17 0.49
N GLU A 77 13.13 -0.40 -0.09
CA GLU A 77 13.83 0.14 -1.25
C GLU A 77 13.47 -0.76 -2.43
N ASN A 78 12.64 -0.27 -3.32
CA ASN A 78 12.17 -1.03 -4.48
C ASN A 78 12.87 -0.53 -5.73
N PHE A 79 13.45 -1.46 -6.48
CA PHE A 79 14.11 -1.19 -7.74
C PHE A 79 13.34 -1.89 -8.85
N LEU A 80 12.71 -1.09 -9.71
CA LEU A 80 11.82 -1.56 -10.75
C LEU A 80 12.35 -1.10 -12.11
N LYS A 81 12.07 -1.88 -13.12
CA LYS A 81 12.35 -1.46 -14.50
C LYS A 81 11.06 -1.59 -15.29
N LEU A 82 10.56 -0.47 -15.79
CA LEU A 82 9.36 -0.44 -16.61
C LEU A 82 9.74 0.13 -17.97
N GLU A 83 9.70 -0.72 -19.00
CA GLU A 83 10.15 -0.36 -20.34
C GLU A 83 11.61 0.14 -20.32
N ASN A 84 11.83 1.41 -20.66
CA ASN A 84 13.16 2.03 -20.66
C ASN A 84 13.41 2.90 -19.42
N THR A 85 12.52 2.82 -18.41
CA THR A 85 12.63 3.66 -17.21
C THR A 85 13.11 2.83 -16.04
N ASN A 86 14.19 3.26 -15.40
CA ASN A 86 14.64 2.72 -14.12
C ASN A 86 13.89 3.47 -13.01
N ILE A 87 13.19 2.74 -12.15
CA ILE A 87 12.42 3.32 -11.05
C ILE A 87 13.03 2.90 -9.73
N MET A 88 13.39 3.88 -8.91
CA MET A 88 13.79 3.69 -7.53
C MET A 88 12.70 4.26 -6.63
N GLN A 89 12.14 3.40 -5.77
CA GLN A 89 11.00 3.79 -4.95
C GLN A 89 11.26 3.45 -3.49
N TYR A 90 11.13 4.44 -2.63
CA TYR A 90 11.16 4.21 -1.18
C TYR A 90 9.72 4.17 -0.67
N CYS A 91 9.37 3.10 0.02
CA CYS A 91 8.03 2.90 0.55
C CYS A 91 8.07 2.68 2.05
N PHE A 92 7.29 3.49 2.76
CA PHE A 92 7.05 3.34 4.21
C PHE A 92 5.72 2.63 4.39
N CYS A 93 5.75 1.42 4.93
CA CYS A 93 4.57 0.60 5.11
C CYS A 93 4.11 0.62 6.57
N TYR A 94 2.84 0.91 6.77
CA TYR A 94 2.19 1.01 8.08
C TYR A 94 1.14 -0.07 8.25
N LYS A 95 0.94 -0.51 9.49
CA LYS A 95 -0.17 -1.42 9.85
C LYS A 95 -1.25 -0.65 10.61
N ALA A 96 -2.50 -1.05 10.38
CA ALA A 96 -3.66 -0.49 11.07
C ALA A 96 -4.76 -1.53 11.16
N ILE A 97 -5.70 -1.31 12.08
CA ILE A 97 -6.89 -2.14 12.23
C ILE A 97 -8.12 -1.27 11.99
N TYR A 98 -8.97 -1.71 11.09
CA TYR A 98 -10.27 -1.12 10.85
C TYR A 98 -11.30 -1.85 11.73
N ASP A 99 -11.85 -1.16 12.71
CA ASP A 99 -12.80 -1.71 13.66
C ASP A 99 -14.27 -1.43 13.32
N GLY A 100 -14.51 -0.77 12.20
CA GLY A 100 -15.86 -0.50 11.70
C GLY A 100 -16.47 -1.72 11.02
N LYS A 101 -17.76 -1.59 10.67
CA LYS A 101 -18.44 -2.63 9.89
C LYS A 101 -17.91 -2.63 8.47
N ILE A 102 -17.59 -3.82 7.96
CA ILE A 102 -17.26 -4.02 6.57
C ILE A 102 -18.57 -3.93 5.80
N ASN A 103 -18.66 -2.90 4.97
CA ASN A 103 -19.85 -2.62 4.17
C ASN A 103 -19.45 -2.72 2.72
N ASP A 104 -19.92 -3.73 2.01
CA ASP A 104 -19.54 -4.00 0.62
C ASP A 104 -19.91 -2.86 -0.34
N GLU A 105 -20.78 -1.95 0.08
CA GLU A 105 -21.30 -0.90 -0.79
C GLU A 105 -20.41 0.34 -0.90
N ASN A 106 -19.36 0.49 -0.06
CA ASN A 106 -18.66 1.76 0.08
C ASN A 106 -17.17 1.75 -0.24
N PHE A 107 -16.67 0.67 -0.82
CA PHE A 107 -15.28 0.62 -1.21
C PHE A 107 -15.10 1.06 -2.65
N GLY A 108 -15.15 2.36 -2.86
CA GLY A 108 -14.69 2.96 -4.08
C GLY A 108 -13.71 4.06 -3.72
N CYS A 109 -12.60 4.14 -4.42
CA CYS A 109 -11.74 5.30 -4.30
C CYS A 109 -12.54 6.53 -4.70
N LYS A 110 -12.60 7.52 -3.84
CA LYS A 110 -13.29 8.78 -4.13
C LYS A 110 -12.62 9.54 -5.26
N ASP A 111 -11.33 9.28 -5.50
CA ASP A 111 -10.50 10.00 -6.46
C ASP A 111 -10.25 9.23 -7.75
N ASN A 112 -10.51 7.92 -7.79
CA ASN A 112 -10.17 7.10 -8.94
C ASN A 112 -11.08 5.87 -9.06
N ASN A 113 -12.04 5.94 -9.97
CA ASN A 113 -13.01 4.87 -10.23
C ASN A 113 -12.39 3.61 -10.85
N SER A 114 -11.09 3.62 -11.21
CA SER A 114 -10.42 2.45 -11.77
C SER A 114 -9.86 1.50 -10.71
N GLN A 115 -9.85 1.91 -9.44
CA GLN A 115 -9.41 1.07 -8.33
C GLN A 115 -10.59 0.29 -7.76
N ILE A 116 -10.38 -1.02 -7.55
CA ILE A 116 -11.37 -1.90 -6.94
C ILE A 116 -10.79 -2.39 -5.62
N PHE A 117 -11.40 -1.96 -4.51
CA PHE A 117 -11.01 -2.37 -3.16
C PHE A 117 -11.80 -3.60 -2.72
N GLU A 118 -11.12 -4.56 -2.12
CA GLU A 118 -11.71 -5.81 -1.63
C GLU A 118 -11.11 -6.20 -0.29
N TRP A 119 -11.98 -6.70 0.60
CA TRP A 119 -11.54 -7.41 1.80
C TRP A 119 -11.28 -8.86 1.43
N ILE A 120 -10.06 -9.32 1.64
CA ILE A 120 -9.63 -10.66 1.24
C ILE A 120 -9.24 -11.44 2.49
N ASP A 121 -9.77 -12.66 2.62
CA ASP A 121 -9.39 -13.57 3.69
C ASP A 121 -7.89 -13.85 3.67
N LEU A 122 -7.27 -13.85 4.85
CA LEU A 122 -5.85 -14.19 4.95
C LEU A 122 -5.54 -15.60 4.42
N ASN A 123 -6.51 -16.50 4.51
CA ASN A 123 -6.37 -17.86 3.97
C ASN A 123 -6.36 -17.91 2.43
N ASP A 124 -6.83 -16.87 1.78
CA ASP A 124 -6.90 -16.79 0.32
C ASP A 124 -5.73 -16.05 -0.32
N LEU A 125 -4.80 -15.54 0.49
CA LEU A 125 -3.66 -14.75 -0.03
C LEU A 125 -2.77 -15.56 -0.98
N SER A 126 -2.67 -16.87 -0.78
CA SER A 126 -1.89 -17.75 -1.66
C SER A 126 -2.52 -17.97 -3.02
N ASN A 127 -3.80 -17.61 -3.19
CA ASN A 127 -4.56 -17.81 -4.43
C ASN A 127 -4.57 -16.57 -5.33
N ILE A 128 -3.96 -15.47 -4.89
CA ILE A 128 -3.92 -14.20 -5.63
C ILE A 128 -2.49 -13.74 -5.79
N ILE A 129 -2.29 -12.87 -6.77
CA ILE A 129 -1.00 -12.22 -7.01
C ILE A 129 -1.01 -10.88 -6.28
N ILE A 130 -0.05 -10.67 -5.39
CA ILE A 130 0.13 -9.41 -4.67
C ILE A 130 1.51 -8.85 -5.03
N LYS A 131 1.56 -7.59 -5.39
CA LYS A 131 2.81 -6.88 -5.69
C LYS A 131 3.01 -5.71 -4.73
N PRO A 132 4.25 -5.41 -4.32
CA PRO A 132 5.46 -6.21 -4.54
C PRO A 132 5.39 -7.57 -3.82
N SER A 133 6.26 -8.50 -4.20
CA SER A 133 6.19 -9.90 -3.75
C SER A 133 6.41 -10.07 -2.25
N SER A 134 7.10 -9.14 -1.60
CA SER A 134 7.32 -9.15 -0.15
C SER A 134 6.06 -8.85 0.68
N THR A 135 5.02 -8.31 0.05
CA THR A 135 3.80 -7.84 0.76
C THR A 135 3.11 -8.97 1.52
N SER A 136 2.99 -10.16 0.93
CA SER A 136 2.33 -11.29 1.60
C SER A 136 3.01 -11.68 2.90
N LYS A 137 4.35 -11.64 2.94
CA LYS A 137 5.11 -11.93 4.15
C LYS A 137 4.88 -10.87 5.23
N LEU A 138 4.82 -9.60 4.83
CA LEU A 138 4.55 -8.51 5.75
C LEU A 138 3.15 -8.61 6.37
N ILE A 139 2.16 -8.99 5.58
CA ILE A 139 0.78 -9.16 6.05
C ILE A 139 0.71 -10.25 7.12
N LYS A 140 1.44 -11.35 6.94
CA LYS A 140 1.44 -12.50 7.84
C LYS A 140 2.36 -12.34 9.05
N ASP A 141 3.23 -11.35 9.04
CA ASP A 141 4.19 -11.14 10.12
C ASP A 141 3.54 -10.37 11.27
N ASP A 142 3.46 -11.00 12.44
CA ASP A 142 2.87 -10.42 13.64
C ASP A 142 3.90 -9.85 14.63
N ARG A 143 5.18 -9.81 14.24
CA ARG A 143 6.24 -9.20 15.06
C ARG A 143 6.14 -7.67 15.05
N ASN A 144 6.56 -7.05 16.12
CA ASN A 144 6.49 -5.59 16.31
C ASN A 144 7.73 -4.83 15.85
N ASP A 145 8.66 -5.48 15.17
CA ASP A 145 9.88 -4.85 14.67
C ASP A 145 9.65 -4.19 13.30
N ILE A 146 10.45 -3.16 13.01
CA ILE A 146 10.43 -2.50 11.70
C ILE A 146 11.40 -3.23 10.79
N LYS A 147 10.92 -3.71 9.65
CA LYS A 147 11.75 -4.43 8.68
C LYS A 147 12.27 -3.51 7.60
N HIS A 148 13.53 -3.68 7.28
CA HIS A 148 14.15 -3.06 6.12
C HIS A 148 14.19 -4.07 4.98
N ILE A 149 13.55 -3.75 3.88
CA ILE A 149 13.42 -4.66 2.72
C ILE A 149 14.03 -4.01 1.50
N ILE A 150 14.86 -4.75 0.79
CA ILE A 150 15.42 -4.35 -0.51
C ILE A 150 14.86 -5.33 -1.54
N GLU A 151 14.19 -4.82 -2.56
CA GLU A 151 13.51 -5.63 -3.55
C GLU A 151 13.85 -5.17 -4.97
N PHE A 152 14.25 -6.12 -5.79
CA PHE A 152 14.50 -5.89 -7.22
C PHE A 152 13.43 -6.65 -8.02
N GLU A 153 12.71 -5.93 -8.87
CA GLU A 153 11.71 -6.51 -9.76
C GLU A 153 12.02 -6.29 -11.23
#